data_e5e3469edb34042fafe4df143adc8307
#
_entry.id   e5e3469edb34042fafe4df143adc8307
#
_cell.length_a   1.000
_cell.length_b   1.000
_cell.length_c   1.000
_cell.angle_alpha   90.00
_cell.angle_beta   90.00
_cell.angle_gamma   90.00
#
_symmetry.space_group_name_H-M   'P 1'
#
loop_
_entity.id
_entity.type
_entity.pdbx_description
1 polymer ?
#
loop_
_entity_poly.entity_id
_entity_poly.type
_entity_poly.pdbx_seq_one_letter_code
_entity_poly.pdbx_strand_id
1 'polypeptide(L)'
;MNQGETRWAGVLAIVGAGVVASLQVGKVIIAAPLLRQDMGLDLASIGTLTAVFSLLGVVGGIAAGGVIARFGARRMLLLGLLATALGTAMGAMAPSYGLLLASRVVEGLGFLMITVAGPAALQRMVSTSGRDFAFALWSCYMPTGMAIAMLASQAFDRWQAYWWCAGAAVVVALASVAALVPAGESTASAPLSWRGMRQDTVDTLGASGPVLLALSFTLYSLMFFALFTFLPVLLMEQLGLTLAQAGLYSAIASAANIIGNLGAGVLLARGWRRSTLIACASATMGVVALLIFQSVLPAMPTFLLCVLFSAVGGLIPATLLGSAPLVAPRPALTAASVGLVMQGSNLGQVIGPVTVGGVIDRYGWGAASYVVLAAAVGGLVIAAGLRKVRAARL
;
A
#
# COMPACT_ATOMS: atom_id res chain seq x y z
N MET A 1 -14.90 -17.43 -25.44
CA MET A 1 -14.19 -17.68 -24.17
C MET A 1 -15.18 -17.41 -23.05
N ASN A 2 -15.45 -18.40 -22.19
CA ASN A 2 -16.42 -18.29 -21.10
C ASN A 2 -16.08 -17.13 -20.15
N GLN A 3 -16.88 -16.08 -20.19
CA GLN A 3 -16.77 -14.90 -19.31
C GLN A 3 -17.29 -15.16 -17.87
N GLY A 4 -17.48 -16.41 -17.47
CA GLY A 4 -18.21 -16.79 -16.25
C GLY A 4 -17.39 -17.11 -15.01
N GLU A 5 -16.13 -17.50 -15.11
CA GLU A 5 -15.38 -18.01 -13.95
C GLU A 5 -14.14 -17.20 -13.62
N THR A 6 -13.97 -16.91 -12.32
CA THR A 6 -12.76 -16.24 -11.79
C THR A 6 -11.57 -17.22 -11.80
N ARG A 7 -10.45 -16.81 -12.36
CA ARG A 7 -9.20 -17.57 -12.39
C ARG A 7 -8.42 -17.40 -11.10
N TRP A 8 -8.83 -18.08 -10.05
CA TRP A 8 -8.26 -17.91 -8.70
C TRP A 8 -6.75 -18.15 -8.61
N ALA A 9 -6.20 -19.13 -9.34
CA ALA A 9 -4.75 -19.36 -9.36
C ALA A 9 -3.97 -18.12 -9.82
N GLY A 10 -4.42 -17.46 -10.89
CA GLY A 10 -3.81 -16.22 -11.34
C GLY A 10 -4.06 -15.05 -10.39
N VAL A 11 -5.23 -14.96 -9.77
CA VAL A 11 -5.53 -13.97 -8.73
C VAL A 11 -4.54 -14.11 -7.57
N LEU A 12 -4.33 -15.33 -7.06
CA LEU A 12 -3.37 -15.61 -5.98
C LEU A 12 -1.92 -15.31 -6.39
N ALA A 13 -1.53 -15.59 -7.63
CA ALA A 13 -0.20 -15.24 -8.14
C ALA A 13 0.01 -13.72 -8.16
N ILE A 14 -0.99 -12.94 -8.57
CA ILE A 14 -0.94 -11.48 -8.57
C ILE A 14 -0.87 -10.93 -7.13
N VAL A 15 -1.70 -11.46 -6.23
CA VAL A 15 -1.68 -11.07 -4.80
C VAL A 15 -0.33 -11.42 -4.18
N GLY A 16 0.22 -12.61 -4.47
CA GLY A 16 1.56 -13.03 -4.03
C GLY A 16 2.65 -12.08 -4.52
N ALA A 17 2.57 -11.61 -5.78
CA ALA A 17 3.48 -10.60 -6.31
C ALA A 17 3.39 -9.29 -5.52
N GLY A 18 2.19 -8.86 -5.14
CA GLY A 18 1.99 -7.70 -4.26
C GLY A 18 2.60 -7.90 -2.87
N VAL A 19 2.38 -9.07 -2.25
CA VAL A 19 2.95 -9.41 -0.93
C VAL A 19 4.47 -9.35 -0.95
N VAL A 20 5.10 -9.93 -1.96
CA VAL A 20 6.56 -9.92 -2.10
C VAL A 20 7.07 -8.51 -2.39
N ALA A 21 6.34 -7.70 -3.15
CA ALA A 21 6.68 -6.31 -3.38
C ALA A 21 6.61 -5.47 -2.09
N SER A 22 5.59 -5.67 -1.25
CA SER A 22 5.47 -4.95 0.03
C SER A 22 6.49 -5.41 1.08
N LEU A 23 6.95 -6.66 1.03
CA LEU A 23 8.07 -7.14 1.83
C LEU A 23 9.34 -6.32 1.56
N GLN A 24 9.57 -5.89 0.30
CA GLN A 24 10.71 -5.03 -0.05
C GLN A 24 10.63 -3.64 0.60
N VAL A 25 9.42 -3.13 0.89
CA VAL A 25 9.25 -1.87 1.64
C VAL A 25 9.72 -2.04 3.09
N GLY A 26 9.29 -3.12 3.75
CA GLY A 26 9.58 -3.39 5.15
C GLY A 26 11.05 -3.73 5.44
N LYS A 27 11.77 -4.34 4.50
CA LYS A 27 13.09 -4.91 4.76
C LYS A 27 14.14 -3.91 5.26
N VAL A 28 14.12 -2.65 4.79
CA VAL A 28 15.08 -1.61 5.22
C VAL A 28 14.81 -1.17 6.65
N ILE A 29 13.54 -0.95 6.99
CA ILE A 29 13.13 -0.50 8.33
C ILE A 29 13.62 -1.50 9.38
N ILE A 30 13.46 -2.78 9.08
CA ILE A 30 13.79 -3.87 9.99
C ILE A 30 15.29 -4.14 10.05
N ALA A 31 15.98 -4.02 8.92
CA ALA A 31 17.42 -4.17 8.85
C ALA A 31 18.17 -2.91 9.31
N ALA A 32 17.49 -1.84 9.70
CA ALA A 32 18.11 -0.59 10.10
C ALA A 32 19.22 -0.74 11.15
N PRO A 33 19.06 -1.53 12.24
CA PRO A 33 20.14 -1.73 13.20
C PRO A 33 21.38 -2.38 12.58
N LEU A 34 21.18 -3.39 11.73
CA LEU A 34 22.27 -4.10 11.04
C LEU A 34 22.98 -3.21 10.01
N LEU A 35 22.22 -2.40 9.26
CA LEU A 35 22.77 -1.44 8.30
C LEU A 35 23.59 -0.34 9.01
N ARG A 36 23.13 0.12 10.18
CA ARG A 36 23.88 1.08 11.00
C ARG A 36 25.21 0.49 11.49
N GLN A 37 25.18 -0.75 11.93
CA GLN A 37 26.36 -1.43 12.45
C GLN A 37 27.38 -1.76 11.35
N ASP A 38 26.92 -2.25 10.20
CA ASP A 38 27.77 -2.76 9.11
C ASP A 38 28.29 -1.64 8.19
N MET A 39 27.45 -0.64 7.89
CA MET A 39 27.76 0.43 6.94
C MET A 39 27.91 1.81 7.60
N GLY A 40 27.75 1.94 8.90
CA GLY A 40 27.85 3.21 9.62
C GLY A 40 26.77 4.22 9.26
N LEU A 41 25.58 3.79 8.77
CA LEU A 41 24.53 4.68 8.31
C LEU A 41 23.85 5.40 9.47
N ASP A 42 23.57 6.67 9.29
CA ASP A 42 22.71 7.45 10.19
C ASP A 42 21.20 7.20 9.92
N LEU A 43 20.35 7.69 10.81
CA LEU A 43 18.91 7.51 10.69
C LEU A 43 18.31 8.23 9.46
N ALA A 44 18.91 9.35 9.05
CA ALA A 44 18.48 10.10 7.88
C ALA A 44 18.73 9.32 6.58
N SER A 45 19.89 8.66 6.48
CA SER A 45 20.22 7.77 5.35
C SER A 45 19.27 6.58 5.26
N ILE A 46 18.95 5.95 6.41
CA ILE A 46 17.98 4.85 6.47
C ILE A 46 16.57 5.35 6.09
N GLY A 47 16.19 6.52 6.59
CA GLY A 47 14.93 7.17 6.22
C GLY A 47 14.82 7.42 4.72
N THR A 48 15.91 7.87 4.08
CA THR A 48 15.98 8.09 2.63
C THR A 48 15.84 6.78 1.85
N LEU A 49 16.49 5.69 2.27
CA LEU A 49 16.33 4.37 1.66
C LEU A 49 14.89 3.85 1.70
N THR A 50 14.15 4.25 2.70
CA THR A 50 12.73 3.88 2.85
C THR A 50 11.81 4.80 2.03
N ALA A 51 12.04 6.11 2.12
CA ALA A 51 11.20 7.13 1.50
C ALA A 51 11.19 7.08 -0.03
N VAL A 52 12.30 6.64 -0.65
CA VAL A 52 12.44 6.60 -2.11
C VAL A 52 11.35 5.77 -2.80
N PHE A 53 10.87 4.72 -2.17
CA PHE A 53 9.75 3.92 -2.70
C PHE A 53 8.47 4.73 -2.84
N SER A 54 8.07 5.39 -1.77
CA SER A 54 6.83 6.18 -1.75
C SER A 54 6.95 7.41 -2.64
N LEU A 55 8.13 8.05 -2.69
CA LEU A 55 8.37 9.20 -3.56
C LEU A 55 8.24 8.86 -5.05
N LEU A 56 8.77 7.72 -5.48
CA LEU A 56 8.60 7.24 -6.86
C LEU A 56 7.12 7.00 -7.18
N GLY A 57 6.37 6.45 -6.23
CA GLY A 57 4.94 6.25 -6.34
C GLY A 57 4.16 7.57 -6.44
N VAL A 58 4.54 8.59 -5.65
CA VAL A 58 3.93 9.94 -5.69
C VAL A 58 4.13 10.60 -7.06
N VAL A 59 5.31 10.49 -7.64
CA VAL A 59 5.61 11.14 -8.92
C VAL A 59 5.07 10.34 -10.11
N GLY A 60 5.17 9.00 -10.06
CA GLY A 60 5.01 8.14 -11.23
C GLY A 60 3.64 7.46 -11.38
N GLY A 61 2.72 7.51 -10.41
CA GLY A 61 1.54 6.66 -10.39
C GLY A 61 0.63 6.76 -11.61
N ILE A 62 0.21 7.97 -12.01
CA ILE A 62 -0.64 8.16 -13.21
C ILE A 62 0.13 7.77 -14.48
N ALA A 63 1.41 8.17 -14.59
CA ALA A 63 2.24 7.83 -15.74
C ALA A 63 2.40 6.31 -15.88
N ALA A 64 2.63 5.60 -14.77
CA ALA A 64 2.66 4.14 -14.73
C ALA A 64 1.33 3.54 -15.23
N GLY A 65 0.20 4.11 -14.82
CA GLY A 65 -1.12 3.70 -15.33
C GLY A 65 -1.25 3.81 -16.84
N GLY A 66 -0.78 4.92 -17.44
CA GLY A 66 -0.74 5.12 -18.89
C GLY A 66 0.16 4.09 -19.61
N VAL A 67 1.34 3.84 -19.06
CA VAL A 67 2.28 2.81 -19.58
C VAL A 67 1.64 1.42 -19.50
N ILE A 68 0.98 1.08 -18.38
CA ILE A 68 0.31 -0.21 -18.20
C ILE A 68 -0.86 -0.39 -19.18
N ALA A 69 -1.66 0.66 -19.39
CA ALA A 69 -2.74 0.62 -20.36
C ALA A 69 -2.25 0.24 -21.78
N ARG A 70 -1.06 0.74 -22.14
CA ARG A 70 -0.46 0.50 -23.45
C ARG A 70 0.22 -0.86 -23.57
N PHE A 71 1.14 -1.16 -22.65
CA PHE A 71 1.99 -2.37 -22.76
C PHE A 71 1.33 -3.63 -22.20
N GLY A 72 0.20 -3.46 -21.49
CA GLY A 72 -0.56 -4.53 -20.86
C GLY A 72 -0.09 -4.85 -19.43
N ALA A 73 -1.07 -5.10 -18.58
CA ALA A 73 -0.84 -5.29 -17.15
C ALA A 73 0.10 -6.47 -16.82
N ARG A 74 -0.02 -7.61 -17.54
CA ARG A 74 0.86 -8.77 -17.32
C ARG A 74 2.33 -8.46 -17.61
N ARG A 75 2.61 -7.80 -18.74
CA ARG A 75 3.99 -7.44 -19.10
C ARG A 75 4.59 -6.49 -18.07
N MET A 76 3.83 -5.49 -17.64
CA MET A 76 4.31 -4.53 -16.64
C MET A 76 4.49 -5.18 -15.27
N LEU A 77 3.64 -6.14 -14.89
CA LEU A 77 3.81 -6.91 -13.66
C LEU A 77 5.11 -7.74 -13.68
N LEU A 78 5.38 -8.43 -14.80
CA LEU A 78 6.62 -9.20 -14.97
C LEU A 78 7.86 -8.31 -14.99
N LEU A 79 7.84 -7.17 -15.70
CA LEU A 79 8.92 -6.20 -15.70
C LEU A 79 9.14 -5.58 -14.32
N GLY A 80 8.07 -5.31 -13.59
CA GLY A 80 8.14 -4.82 -12.22
C GLY A 80 8.79 -5.83 -11.28
N LEU A 81 8.41 -7.11 -11.37
CA LEU A 81 9.04 -8.18 -10.58
C LEU A 81 10.51 -8.38 -10.98
N LEU A 82 10.84 -8.33 -12.27
CA LEU A 82 12.22 -8.42 -12.74
C LEU A 82 13.06 -7.25 -12.21
N ALA A 83 12.56 -6.02 -12.31
CA ALA A 83 13.24 -4.83 -11.76
C ALA A 83 13.45 -4.97 -10.25
N THR A 84 12.43 -5.45 -9.52
CA THR A 84 12.54 -5.71 -8.07
C THR A 84 13.60 -6.78 -7.77
N ALA A 85 13.65 -7.88 -8.53
CA ALA A 85 14.65 -8.93 -8.36
C ALA A 85 16.08 -8.40 -8.61
N LEU A 86 16.27 -7.64 -9.70
CA LEU A 86 17.56 -7.03 -10.05
C LEU A 86 17.98 -6.00 -8.98
N GLY A 87 17.08 -5.11 -8.56
CA GLY A 87 17.33 -4.14 -7.51
C GLY A 87 17.67 -4.82 -6.18
N THR A 88 16.97 -5.91 -5.83
CA THR A 88 17.26 -6.67 -4.61
C THR A 88 18.64 -7.33 -4.67
N ALA A 89 19.02 -7.93 -5.79
CA ALA A 89 20.36 -8.50 -5.99
C ALA A 89 21.45 -7.42 -5.92
N MET A 90 21.24 -6.27 -6.58
CA MET A 90 22.14 -5.12 -6.48
C MET A 90 22.32 -4.67 -5.02
N GLY A 91 21.21 -4.56 -4.29
CA GLY A 91 21.24 -4.16 -2.89
C GLY A 91 21.96 -5.18 -2.00
N ALA A 92 21.72 -6.48 -2.19
CA ALA A 92 22.41 -7.55 -1.43
C ALA A 92 23.93 -7.54 -1.61
N MET A 93 24.40 -7.07 -2.77
CA MET A 93 25.83 -6.97 -3.11
C MET A 93 26.39 -5.56 -2.91
N ALA A 94 25.62 -4.62 -2.34
CA ALA A 94 26.03 -3.22 -2.27
C ALA A 94 27.20 -3.00 -1.27
N PRO A 95 28.39 -2.55 -1.72
CA PRO A 95 29.52 -2.23 -0.87
C PRO A 95 29.44 -0.79 -0.31
N SER A 96 28.49 0.01 -0.78
CA SER A 96 28.37 1.42 -0.41
C SER A 96 26.91 1.87 -0.35
N TYR A 97 26.66 2.93 0.44
CA TYR A 97 25.34 3.57 0.53
C TYR A 97 24.79 4.00 -0.84
N GLY A 98 25.64 4.56 -1.72
CA GLY A 98 25.22 5.01 -3.04
C GLY A 98 24.65 3.88 -3.90
N LEU A 99 25.30 2.70 -3.91
CA LEU A 99 24.79 1.54 -4.65
C LEU A 99 23.53 0.96 -3.97
N LEU A 100 23.49 0.95 -2.65
CA LEU A 100 22.30 0.53 -1.90
C LEU A 100 21.10 1.45 -2.22
N LEU A 101 21.31 2.78 -2.27
CA LEU A 101 20.27 3.73 -2.64
C LEU A 101 19.82 3.56 -4.11
N ALA A 102 20.76 3.37 -5.04
CA ALA A 102 20.45 3.08 -6.44
C ALA A 102 19.61 1.80 -6.57
N SER A 103 19.94 0.76 -5.80
CA SER A 103 19.15 -0.47 -5.77
C SER A 103 17.70 -0.22 -5.32
N ARG A 104 17.50 0.67 -4.33
CA ARG A 104 16.17 1.06 -3.83
C ARG A 104 15.36 1.82 -4.88
N VAL A 105 16.01 2.64 -5.73
CA VAL A 105 15.32 3.29 -6.85
C VAL A 105 14.82 2.24 -7.86
N VAL A 106 15.63 1.25 -8.20
CA VAL A 106 15.24 0.18 -9.12
C VAL A 106 14.11 -0.68 -8.54
N GLU A 107 14.22 -1.08 -7.26
CA GLU A 107 13.15 -1.80 -6.55
C GLU A 107 11.86 -0.97 -6.47
N GLY A 108 11.97 0.33 -6.19
CA GLY A 108 10.82 1.24 -6.10
C GLY A 108 10.10 1.42 -7.44
N LEU A 109 10.82 1.47 -8.55
CA LEU A 109 10.22 1.43 -9.89
C LEU A 109 9.49 0.11 -10.12
N GLY A 110 10.09 -1.01 -9.72
CA GLY A 110 9.45 -2.32 -9.75
C GLY A 110 8.17 -2.36 -8.91
N PHE A 111 8.23 -1.88 -7.68
CA PHE A 111 7.09 -1.75 -6.78
C PHE A 111 5.95 -0.93 -7.39
N LEU A 112 6.26 0.24 -7.96
CA LEU A 112 5.28 1.09 -8.63
C LEU A 112 4.58 0.33 -9.78
N MET A 113 5.34 -0.37 -10.62
CA MET A 113 4.78 -1.16 -11.72
C MET A 113 3.86 -2.27 -11.18
N ILE A 114 4.28 -3.00 -10.14
CA ILE A 114 3.51 -4.10 -9.55
C ILE A 114 2.21 -3.57 -8.95
N THR A 115 2.26 -2.49 -8.17
CA THR A 115 1.09 -1.98 -7.43
C THR A 115 0.04 -1.34 -8.32
N VAL A 116 0.42 -0.79 -9.48
CA VAL A 116 -0.53 -0.26 -10.46
C VAL A 116 -0.99 -1.34 -11.45
N ALA A 117 -0.10 -2.25 -11.86
CA ALA A 117 -0.45 -3.33 -12.81
C ALA A 117 -1.29 -4.43 -12.15
N GLY A 118 -1.09 -4.71 -10.86
CA GLY A 118 -1.82 -5.76 -10.14
C GLY A 118 -3.34 -5.60 -10.22
N PRO A 119 -3.92 -4.48 -9.76
CA PRO A 119 -5.35 -4.22 -9.89
C PRO A 119 -5.86 -4.27 -11.35
N ALA A 120 -5.07 -3.76 -12.30
CA ALA A 120 -5.43 -3.79 -13.71
C ALA A 120 -5.43 -5.23 -14.30
N ALA A 121 -4.51 -6.08 -13.84
CA ALA A 121 -4.49 -7.49 -14.21
C ALA A 121 -5.64 -8.27 -13.56
N LEU A 122 -5.92 -8.03 -12.27
CA LEU A 122 -7.03 -8.64 -11.55
C LEU A 122 -8.38 -8.38 -12.23
N GLN A 123 -8.64 -7.15 -12.64
CA GLN A 123 -9.90 -6.77 -13.29
C GLN A 123 -10.22 -7.64 -14.52
N ARG A 124 -9.21 -8.14 -15.23
CA ARG A 124 -9.36 -8.99 -16.42
C ARG A 124 -9.58 -10.47 -16.10
N MET A 125 -9.34 -10.88 -14.87
CA MET A 125 -9.35 -12.28 -14.46
C MET A 125 -10.52 -12.65 -13.56
N VAL A 126 -11.26 -11.64 -13.08
CA VAL A 126 -12.34 -11.83 -12.12
C VAL A 126 -13.70 -11.63 -12.77
N SER A 127 -14.66 -12.48 -12.44
CA SER A 127 -16.07 -12.29 -12.76
C SER A 127 -16.63 -11.07 -12.04
N THR A 128 -17.77 -10.56 -12.51
CA THR A 128 -18.42 -9.42 -11.85
C THR A 128 -18.75 -9.70 -10.38
N SER A 129 -19.19 -10.92 -10.06
CA SER A 129 -19.54 -11.35 -8.70
C SER A 129 -18.30 -11.55 -7.80
N GLY A 130 -17.14 -11.91 -8.35
CA GLY A 130 -15.89 -12.12 -7.60
C GLY A 130 -15.04 -10.87 -7.43
N ARG A 131 -15.43 -9.75 -8.06
CA ARG A 131 -14.59 -8.54 -8.15
C ARG A 131 -14.24 -7.97 -6.78
N ASP A 132 -15.23 -7.68 -5.97
CA ASP A 132 -15.01 -7.02 -4.68
C ASP A 132 -14.15 -7.88 -3.74
N PHE A 133 -14.34 -9.20 -3.76
CA PHE A 133 -13.52 -10.12 -2.98
C PHE A 133 -12.08 -10.20 -3.50
N ALA A 134 -11.85 -10.25 -4.82
CA ALA A 134 -10.51 -10.26 -5.39
C ALA A 134 -9.73 -8.97 -5.10
N PHE A 135 -10.39 -7.81 -5.14
CA PHE A 135 -9.77 -6.54 -4.76
C PHE A 135 -9.56 -6.44 -3.25
N ALA A 136 -10.44 -7.02 -2.44
CA ALA A 136 -10.22 -7.16 -1.00
C ALA A 136 -8.98 -8.01 -0.70
N LEU A 137 -8.84 -9.15 -1.38
CA LEU A 137 -7.67 -10.03 -1.26
C LEU A 137 -6.39 -9.32 -1.73
N TRP A 138 -6.46 -8.58 -2.85
CA TRP A 138 -5.35 -7.74 -3.29
C TRP A 138 -4.96 -6.73 -2.21
N SER A 139 -5.90 -6.06 -1.58
CA SER A 139 -5.62 -5.03 -0.58
C SER A 139 -4.90 -5.56 0.67
N CYS A 140 -4.91 -6.88 0.88
CA CYS A 140 -4.15 -7.54 1.94
C CYS A 140 -2.64 -7.61 1.67
N TYR A 141 -2.17 -7.29 0.44
CA TYR A 141 -0.75 -7.46 0.08
C TYR A 141 0.17 -6.64 0.99
N MET A 142 -0.17 -5.39 1.27
CA MET A 142 0.67 -4.48 2.06
C MET A 142 0.82 -4.95 3.52
N PRO A 143 -0.26 -5.15 4.31
CA PRO A 143 -0.13 -5.60 5.68
C PRO A 143 0.47 -7.00 5.79
N THR A 144 0.20 -7.90 4.83
CA THR A 144 0.78 -9.25 4.82
C THR A 144 2.30 -9.20 4.60
N GLY A 145 2.76 -8.47 3.60
CA GLY A 145 4.19 -8.38 3.31
C GLY A 145 4.96 -7.66 4.41
N MET A 146 4.38 -6.62 5.01
CA MET A 146 4.96 -5.94 6.17
C MET A 146 5.07 -6.86 7.38
N ALA A 147 4.00 -7.62 7.69
CA ALA A 147 4.02 -8.57 8.81
C ALA A 147 5.05 -9.68 8.59
N ILE A 148 5.13 -10.26 7.38
CA ILE A 148 6.15 -11.25 7.03
C ILE A 148 7.55 -10.66 7.17
N ALA A 149 7.77 -9.43 6.68
CA ALA A 149 9.05 -8.76 6.81
C ALA A 149 9.45 -8.63 8.29
N MET A 150 8.55 -8.16 9.14
CA MET A 150 8.80 -7.98 10.58
C MET A 150 9.14 -9.30 11.28
N LEU A 151 8.41 -10.38 10.97
CA LEU A 151 8.67 -11.70 11.55
C LEU A 151 9.97 -12.33 11.03
N ALA A 152 10.22 -12.21 9.73
CA ALA A 152 11.40 -12.80 9.10
C ALA A 152 12.72 -12.18 9.57
N SER A 153 12.72 -10.92 9.99
CA SER A 153 13.94 -10.21 10.41
C SER A 153 14.67 -10.90 11.55
N GLN A 154 13.93 -11.54 12.44
CA GLN A 154 14.49 -12.23 13.61
C GLN A 154 15.27 -13.51 13.27
N ALA A 155 15.12 -14.00 12.02
CA ALA A 155 15.80 -15.21 11.53
C ALA A 155 17.15 -14.93 10.86
N PHE A 156 17.57 -13.66 10.76
CA PHE A 156 18.77 -13.27 10.01
C PHE A 156 19.71 -12.40 10.85
N ASP A 157 20.94 -12.87 11.01
CA ASP A 157 22.02 -12.13 11.68
C ASP A 157 22.72 -11.13 10.74
N ARG A 158 22.50 -11.25 9.42
CA ARG A 158 23.11 -10.41 8.40
C ARG A 158 22.03 -9.88 7.45
N TRP A 159 22.02 -8.57 7.23
CA TRP A 159 21.05 -7.93 6.34
C TRP A 159 21.13 -8.42 4.88
N GLN A 160 22.34 -8.78 4.39
CA GLN A 160 22.52 -9.33 3.04
C GLN A 160 21.79 -10.66 2.85
N ALA A 161 21.85 -11.56 3.85
CA ALA A 161 21.14 -12.84 3.81
C ALA A 161 19.61 -12.63 3.71
N TYR A 162 19.09 -11.64 4.44
CA TYR A 162 17.69 -11.25 4.35
C TYR A 162 17.34 -10.72 2.94
N TRP A 163 18.21 -9.89 2.33
CA TRP A 163 18.03 -9.43 0.95
C TRP A 163 17.98 -10.59 -0.05
N TRP A 164 18.89 -11.54 0.04
CA TRP A 164 18.88 -12.71 -0.85
C TRP A 164 17.63 -13.57 -0.70
N CYS A 165 17.17 -13.79 0.53
CA CYS A 165 15.92 -14.51 0.79
C CYS A 165 14.70 -13.78 0.19
N ALA A 166 14.63 -12.46 0.40
CA ALA A 166 13.60 -11.61 -0.20
C ALA A 166 13.66 -11.63 -1.74
N GLY A 167 14.86 -11.64 -2.32
CA GLY A 167 15.09 -11.77 -3.76
C GLY A 167 14.60 -13.11 -4.32
N ALA A 168 14.87 -14.21 -3.62
CA ALA A 168 14.37 -15.53 -3.99
C ALA A 168 12.82 -15.55 -4.01
N ALA A 169 12.16 -14.93 -3.04
CA ALA A 169 10.71 -14.80 -3.03
C ALA A 169 10.18 -14.01 -4.25
N VAL A 170 10.90 -12.95 -4.69
CA VAL A 170 10.55 -12.21 -5.91
C VAL A 170 10.65 -13.10 -7.15
N VAL A 171 11.70 -13.94 -7.25
CA VAL A 171 11.88 -14.86 -8.39
C VAL A 171 10.75 -15.89 -8.43
N VAL A 172 10.35 -16.43 -7.27
CA VAL A 172 9.20 -17.36 -7.18
C VAL A 172 7.90 -16.66 -7.62
N ALA A 173 7.67 -15.42 -7.19
CA ALA A 173 6.52 -14.65 -7.62
C ALA A 173 6.55 -14.35 -9.13
N LEU A 174 7.72 -14.03 -9.69
CA LEU A 174 7.91 -13.83 -11.13
C LEU A 174 7.54 -15.09 -11.92
N ALA A 175 8.04 -16.26 -11.51
CA ALA A 175 7.73 -17.53 -12.13
C ALA A 175 6.22 -17.87 -12.04
N SER A 176 5.61 -17.61 -10.87
CA SER A 176 4.18 -17.84 -10.64
C SER A 176 3.31 -16.96 -11.54
N VAL A 177 3.63 -15.67 -11.65
CA VAL A 177 2.91 -14.75 -12.54
C VAL A 177 3.11 -15.14 -14.02
N ALA A 178 4.33 -15.52 -14.40
CA ALA A 178 4.62 -15.95 -15.77
C ALA A 178 3.80 -17.20 -16.16
N ALA A 179 3.64 -18.14 -15.24
CA ALA A 179 2.93 -19.41 -15.49
C ALA A 179 1.39 -19.26 -15.40
N LEU A 180 0.89 -18.50 -14.43
CA LEU A 180 -0.53 -18.52 -14.06
C LEU A 180 -1.35 -17.33 -14.57
N VAL A 181 -0.71 -16.22 -14.93
CA VAL A 181 -1.39 -15.04 -15.46
C VAL A 181 -1.33 -15.10 -16.99
N PRO A 182 -2.48 -15.21 -17.68
CA PRO A 182 -2.49 -15.35 -19.13
C PRO A 182 -1.98 -14.08 -19.83
N ALA A 183 -1.35 -14.27 -20.98
CA ALA A 183 -1.03 -13.15 -21.87
C ALA A 183 -2.34 -12.55 -22.39
N GLY A 184 -2.66 -11.35 -21.94
CA GLY A 184 -3.78 -10.58 -22.48
C GLY A 184 -3.36 -9.89 -23.77
N GLU A 185 -4.29 -9.70 -24.67
CA GLU A 185 -4.07 -8.89 -25.85
C GLU A 185 -3.77 -7.45 -25.41
N SER A 186 -2.68 -6.91 -25.89
CA SER A 186 -2.37 -5.48 -25.73
C SER A 186 -3.35 -4.71 -26.62
N THR A 187 -4.17 -3.87 -26.01
CA THR A 187 -5.13 -3.01 -26.75
C THR A 187 -4.44 -1.82 -27.43
N ALA A 188 -3.11 -1.82 -27.52
CA ALA A 188 -2.36 -0.69 -28.00
C ALA A 188 -2.38 -0.59 -29.53
N SER A 189 -3.40 0.11 -30.04
CA SER A 189 -3.46 0.51 -31.45
C SER A 189 -2.82 1.88 -31.73
N ALA A 190 -2.45 2.67 -30.74
CA ALA A 190 -1.92 4.02 -30.91
C ALA A 190 -0.50 4.18 -30.37
N PRO A 191 0.39 4.95 -31.05
CA PRO A 191 1.74 5.24 -30.54
C PRO A 191 1.69 6.02 -29.21
N LEU A 192 2.67 5.78 -28.33
CA LEU A 192 2.84 6.56 -27.09
C LEU A 192 3.13 8.01 -27.52
N SER A 193 2.18 8.91 -27.29
CA SER A 193 2.42 10.32 -27.53
C SER A 193 2.36 11.07 -26.20
N TRP A 194 3.28 11.98 -25.98
CA TRP A 194 3.26 12.86 -24.83
C TRP A 194 1.95 13.64 -24.71
N ARG A 195 1.35 14.01 -25.84
CA ARG A 195 0.05 14.69 -25.90
C ARG A 195 -1.07 13.78 -25.40
N GLY A 196 -1.09 12.51 -25.80
CA GLY A 196 -2.07 11.53 -25.33
C GLY A 196 -1.93 11.27 -23.82
N MET A 197 -0.71 11.04 -23.32
CA MET A 197 -0.47 10.85 -21.89
C MET A 197 -0.86 12.08 -21.06
N ARG A 198 -0.55 13.29 -21.54
CA ARG A 198 -0.95 14.53 -20.89
C ARG A 198 -2.47 14.66 -20.86
N GLN A 199 -3.15 14.35 -21.97
CA GLN A 199 -4.61 14.42 -22.04
C GLN A 199 -5.24 13.40 -21.09
N ASP A 200 -4.78 12.15 -21.07
CA ASP A 200 -5.26 11.12 -20.16
C ASP A 200 -5.06 11.52 -18.69
N THR A 201 -3.94 12.18 -18.37
CA THR A 201 -3.69 12.73 -17.03
C THR A 201 -4.68 13.84 -16.70
N VAL A 202 -4.89 14.80 -17.61
CA VAL A 202 -5.84 15.91 -17.41
C VAL A 202 -7.26 15.36 -17.26
N ASP A 203 -7.69 14.42 -18.10
CA ASP A 203 -9.01 13.80 -18.03
C ASP A 203 -9.21 13.05 -16.69
N THR A 204 -8.16 12.36 -16.21
CA THR A 204 -8.22 11.62 -14.94
C THR A 204 -8.28 12.57 -13.74
N LEU A 205 -7.47 13.63 -13.74
CA LEU A 205 -7.45 14.66 -12.69
C LEU A 205 -8.69 15.56 -12.73
N GLY A 206 -9.28 15.76 -13.90
CA GLY A 206 -10.56 16.49 -14.08
C GLY A 206 -11.77 15.72 -13.57
N ALA A 207 -11.67 14.41 -13.38
CA ALA A 207 -12.77 13.58 -12.93
C ALA A 207 -12.83 13.53 -11.40
N SER A 208 -13.95 13.96 -10.80
CA SER A 208 -14.13 13.99 -9.35
C SER A 208 -14.01 12.63 -8.67
N GLY A 209 -14.46 11.55 -9.31
CA GLY A 209 -14.43 10.20 -8.76
C GLY A 209 -13.01 9.73 -8.41
N PRO A 210 -12.09 9.59 -9.38
CA PRO A 210 -10.71 9.20 -9.14
C PRO A 210 -9.98 10.09 -8.14
N VAL A 211 -10.21 11.42 -8.21
CA VAL A 211 -9.58 12.39 -7.30
C VAL A 211 -10.06 12.19 -5.86
N LEU A 212 -11.36 12.03 -5.63
CA LEU A 212 -11.90 11.77 -4.30
C LEU A 212 -11.39 10.45 -3.72
N LEU A 213 -11.27 9.39 -4.56
CA LEU A 213 -10.67 8.13 -4.11
C LEU A 213 -9.19 8.31 -3.74
N ALA A 214 -8.41 9.04 -4.54
CA ALA A 214 -7.01 9.31 -4.27
C ALA A 214 -6.84 10.11 -2.96
N LEU A 215 -7.61 11.17 -2.76
CA LEU A 215 -7.60 11.95 -1.53
C LEU A 215 -8.02 11.11 -0.31
N SER A 216 -9.05 10.25 -0.46
CA SER A 216 -9.44 9.33 0.61
C SER A 216 -8.31 8.37 0.98
N PHE A 217 -7.58 7.86 -0.02
CA PHE A 217 -6.44 6.97 0.24
C PHE A 217 -5.26 7.73 0.87
N THR A 218 -5.04 8.99 0.47
CA THR A 218 -4.03 9.86 1.12
C THR A 218 -4.32 9.99 2.61
N LEU A 219 -5.55 10.33 2.99
CA LEU A 219 -5.92 10.50 4.39
C LEU A 219 -5.86 9.19 5.18
N TYR A 220 -6.33 8.08 4.59
CA TYR A 220 -6.19 6.78 5.22
C TYR A 220 -4.72 6.40 5.45
N SER A 221 -3.89 6.52 4.41
CA SER A 221 -2.46 6.17 4.51
C SER A 221 -1.74 7.09 5.49
N LEU A 222 -2.09 8.38 5.53
CA LEU A 222 -1.60 9.31 6.54
C LEU A 222 -1.92 8.78 7.95
N MET A 223 -3.20 8.47 8.23
CA MET A 223 -3.62 7.97 9.55
C MET A 223 -2.92 6.66 9.92
N PHE A 224 -2.85 5.72 8.96
CA PHE A 224 -2.26 4.40 9.19
C PHE A 224 -0.76 4.51 9.47
N PHE A 225 0.00 5.18 8.60
CA PHE A 225 1.44 5.29 8.76
C PHE A 225 1.85 6.26 9.87
N ALA A 226 0.99 7.22 10.25
CA ALA A 226 1.16 8.05 11.44
C ALA A 226 1.26 7.21 12.73
N LEU A 227 0.42 6.17 12.86
CA LEU A 227 0.46 5.27 14.01
C LEU A 227 1.55 4.20 13.84
N PHE A 228 1.54 3.48 12.72
CA PHE A 228 2.35 2.27 12.56
C PHE A 228 3.86 2.52 12.44
N THR A 229 4.27 3.71 11.99
CA THR A 229 5.69 4.10 11.99
C THR A 229 6.25 4.22 13.40
N PHE A 230 5.45 4.73 14.33
CA PHE A 230 5.88 4.98 15.70
C PHE A 230 5.36 3.94 16.69
N LEU A 231 4.55 2.97 16.24
CA LEU A 231 3.92 1.98 17.12
C LEU A 231 4.92 1.20 17.99
N PRO A 232 6.06 0.70 17.47
CA PRO A 232 7.03 0.02 18.35
C PRO A 232 7.54 0.92 19.47
N VAL A 233 7.84 2.18 19.18
CA VAL A 233 8.32 3.17 20.17
C VAL A 233 7.23 3.44 21.21
N LEU A 234 6.00 3.69 20.77
CA LEU A 234 4.85 3.90 21.65
C LEU A 234 4.64 2.70 22.58
N LEU A 235 4.71 1.47 22.07
CA LEU A 235 4.58 0.24 22.85
C LEU A 235 5.71 0.08 23.88
N MET A 236 6.95 0.43 23.51
CA MET A 236 8.08 0.39 24.43
C MET A 236 7.96 1.44 25.54
N GLU A 237 7.64 2.67 25.19
CA GLU A 237 7.56 3.79 26.16
C GLU A 237 6.36 3.68 27.09
N GLN A 238 5.20 3.28 26.57
CA GLN A 238 3.96 3.24 27.35
C GLN A 238 3.70 1.89 28.02
N LEU A 239 4.15 0.78 27.40
CA LEU A 239 3.91 -0.57 27.92
C LEU A 239 5.13 -1.19 28.57
N GLY A 240 6.30 -0.55 28.51
CA GLY A 240 7.55 -1.11 29.00
C GLY A 240 7.99 -2.39 28.28
N LEU A 241 7.53 -2.61 27.02
CA LEU A 241 7.87 -3.81 26.25
C LEU A 241 9.31 -3.77 25.76
N THR A 242 9.92 -4.94 25.64
CA THR A 242 11.21 -5.08 24.94
C THR A 242 11.03 -4.80 23.45
N LEU A 243 12.11 -4.46 22.74
CA LEU A 243 12.10 -4.22 21.30
C LEU A 243 11.51 -5.41 20.52
N ALA A 244 11.87 -6.65 20.90
CA ALA A 244 11.36 -7.86 20.28
C ALA A 244 9.83 -8.01 20.48
N GLN A 245 9.35 -7.76 21.70
CA GLN A 245 7.92 -7.79 22.00
C GLN A 245 7.15 -6.69 21.26
N ALA A 246 7.66 -5.46 21.27
CA ALA A 246 7.06 -4.34 20.55
C ALA A 246 6.99 -4.61 19.04
N GLY A 247 8.02 -5.23 18.45
CA GLY A 247 8.00 -5.69 17.07
C GLY A 247 6.92 -6.73 16.79
N LEU A 248 6.79 -7.74 17.66
CA LEU A 248 5.75 -8.77 17.53
C LEU A 248 4.34 -8.19 17.65
N TYR A 249 4.09 -7.37 18.65
CA TYR A 249 2.78 -6.73 18.84
C TYR A 249 2.45 -5.78 17.67
N SER A 250 3.43 -5.05 17.15
CA SER A 250 3.25 -4.21 15.95
C SER A 250 2.92 -5.05 14.72
N ALA A 251 3.55 -6.20 14.55
CA ALA A 251 3.24 -7.14 13.46
C ALA A 251 1.81 -7.68 13.58
N ILE A 252 1.37 -8.07 14.77
CA ILE A 252 -0.01 -8.54 15.04
C ILE A 252 -1.01 -7.42 14.72
N ALA A 253 -0.77 -6.20 15.24
CA ALA A 253 -1.63 -5.06 14.97
C ALA A 253 -1.68 -4.73 13.47
N SER A 254 -0.55 -4.79 12.75
CA SER A 254 -0.51 -4.59 11.30
C SER A 254 -1.29 -5.68 10.56
N ALA A 255 -1.10 -6.95 10.93
CA ALA A 255 -1.80 -8.08 10.32
C ALA A 255 -3.33 -8.00 10.51
N ALA A 256 -3.82 -7.39 11.59
CA ALA A 256 -5.24 -7.17 11.81
C ALA A 256 -5.92 -6.36 10.69
N ASN A 257 -5.16 -5.57 9.92
CA ASN A 257 -5.66 -4.85 8.73
C ASN A 257 -6.23 -5.80 7.68
N ILE A 258 -5.71 -7.03 7.60
CA ILE A 258 -6.20 -8.08 6.70
C ILE A 258 -7.68 -8.38 6.98
N ILE A 259 -8.09 -8.40 8.25
CA ILE A 259 -9.49 -8.66 8.66
C ILE A 259 -10.41 -7.61 8.05
N GLY A 260 -10.02 -6.33 8.13
CA GLY A 260 -10.79 -5.23 7.53
C GLY A 260 -10.84 -5.31 6.00
N ASN A 261 -9.71 -5.59 5.36
CA ASN A 261 -9.66 -5.72 3.90
C ASN A 261 -10.59 -6.83 3.40
N LEU A 262 -10.54 -8.02 4.01
CA LEU A 262 -11.42 -9.14 3.65
C LEU A 262 -12.88 -8.84 4.04
N GLY A 263 -13.09 -8.24 5.22
CA GLY A 263 -14.40 -7.79 5.68
C GLY A 263 -15.06 -6.81 4.72
N ALA A 264 -14.32 -5.88 4.15
CA ALA A 264 -14.82 -4.98 3.11
C ALA A 264 -15.36 -5.74 1.89
N GLY A 265 -14.61 -6.74 1.40
CA GLY A 265 -15.07 -7.58 0.28
C GLY A 265 -16.40 -8.27 0.57
N VAL A 266 -16.56 -8.82 1.77
CA VAL A 266 -17.81 -9.47 2.20
C VAL A 266 -18.95 -8.47 2.34
N LEU A 267 -18.71 -7.31 2.96
CA LEU A 267 -19.74 -6.28 3.16
C LEU A 267 -20.20 -5.67 1.82
N LEU A 268 -19.26 -5.41 0.91
CA LEU A 268 -19.57 -4.94 -0.43
C LEU A 268 -20.38 -5.97 -1.24
N ALA A 269 -20.02 -7.25 -1.14
CA ALA A 269 -20.80 -8.33 -1.77
C ALA A 269 -22.22 -8.44 -1.20
N ARG A 270 -22.44 -8.04 0.06
CA ARG A 270 -23.76 -7.93 0.71
C ARG A 270 -24.51 -6.63 0.39
N GLY A 271 -23.97 -5.78 -0.48
CA GLY A 271 -24.63 -4.56 -0.95
C GLY A 271 -24.43 -3.33 -0.05
N TRP A 272 -23.47 -3.35 0.87
CA TRP A 272 -23.14 -2.16 1.66
C TRP A 272 -22.58 -1.06 0.74
N ARG A 273 -22.94 0.18 1.03
CA ARG A 273 -22.43 1.33 0.26
C ARG A 273 -20.97 1.59 0.56
N ARG A 274 -20.17 1.78 -0.48
CA ARG A 274 -18.73 2.04 -0.38
C ARG A 274 -18.43 3.29 0.46
N SER A 275 -19.18 4.37 0.23
CA SER A 275 -19.06 5.62 1.01
C SER A 275 -19.38 5.44 2.50
N THR A 276 -20.29 4.53 2.85
CA THR A 276 -20.61 4.22 4.25
C THR A 276 -19.44 3.50 4.93
N LEU A 277 -18.83 2.51 4.25
CA LEU A 277 -17.66 1.80 4.79
C LEU A 277 -16.49 2.76 5.04
N ILE A 278 -16.20 3.65 4.08
CA ILE A 278 -15.15 4.66 4.21
C ILE A 278 -15.46 5.60 5.40
N ALA A 279 -16.70 6.09 5.52
CA ALA A 279 -17.09 6.99 6.59
C ALA A 279 -16.99 6.34 7.97
N CYS A 280 -17.57 5.14 8.14
CA CYS A 280 -17.51 4.41 9.41
C CYS A 280 -16.06 4.10 9.81
N ALA A 281 -15.24 3.65 8.86
CA ALA A 281 -13.85 3.34 9.15
C ALA A 281 -13.06 4.60 9.52
N SER A 282 -13.22 5.71 8.78
CA SER A 282 -12.54 6.99 9.11
C SER A 282 -12.94 7.52 10.47
N ALA A 283 -14.24 7.50 10.80
CA ALA A 283 -14.74 7.94 12.11
C ALA A 283 -14.14 7.09 13.24
N THR A 284 -14.20 5.76 13.10
CA THR A 284 -13.65 4.85 14.10
C THR A 284 -12.15 5.04 14.28
N MET A 285 -11.38 5.15 13.18
CA MET A 285 -9.94 5.42 13.26
C MET A 285 -9.64 6.73 13.98
N GLY A 286 -10.39 7.80 13.71
CA GLY A 286 -10.21 9.10 14.35
C GLY A 286 -10.45 9.02 15.87
N VAL A 287 -11.56 8.41 16.29
CA VAL A 287 -11.90 8.25 17.73
C VAL A 287 -10.88 7.35 18.44
N VAL A 288 -10.53 6.22 17.82
CA VAL A 288 -9.57 5.28 18.40
C VAL A 288 -8.18 5.92 18.52
N ALA A 289 -7.75 6.71 17.53
CA ALA A 289 -6.47 7.44 17.59
C ALA A 289 -6.44 8.45 18.76
N LEU A 290 -7.54 9.14 19.05
CA LEU A 290 -7.62 9.99 20.24
C LEU A 290 -7.29 9.21 21.51
N LEU A 291 -7.92 8.05 21.68
CA LEU A 291 -7.71 7.22 22.88
C LEU A 291 -6.27 6.67 22.96
N ILE A 292 -5.68 6.29 21.83
CA ILE A 292 -4.31 5.77 21.78
C ILE A 292 -3.30 6.86 22.14
N PHE A 293 -3.33 7.99 21.44
CA PHE A 293 -2.30 9.02 21.56
C PHE A 293 -2.42 9.88 22.82
N GLN A 294 -3.63 10.00 23.40
CA GLN A 294 -3.81 10.69 24.69
C GLN A 294 -3.38 9.85 25.88
N SER A 295 -3.02 8.57 25.69
CA SER A 295 -2.52 7.67 26.73
C SER A 295 -3.45 7.57 27.95
N VAL A 296 -4.75 7.64 27.72
CA VAL A 296 -5.76 7.62 28.81
C VAL A 296 -6.05 6.22 29.35
N LEU A 297 -5.59 5.18 28.65
CA LEU A 297 -5.87 3.79 28.98
C LEU A 297 -4.59 3.03 29.33
N PRO A 298 -4.74 1.97 30.18
CA PRO A 298 -3.63 1.05 30.46
C PRO A 298 -3.12 0.34 29.20
N ALA A 299 -2.00 -0.30 29.33
CA ALA A 299 -1.21 -0.98 28.31
C ALA A 299 -2.02 -1.89 27.37
N MET A 300 -2.69 -2.90 27.92
CA MET A 300 -3.41 -3.89 27.12
C MET A 300 -4.61 -3.31 26.36
N PRO A 301 -5.49 -2.50 26.95
CA PRO A 301 -6.52 -1.77 26.19
C PRO A 301 -5.95 -0.91 25.07
N THR A 302 -4.84 -0.19 25.28
CA THR A 302 -4.19 0.60 24.22
C THR A 302 -3.74 -0.27 23.05
N PHE A 303 -3.12 -1.43 23.32
CA PHE A 303 -2.77 -2.38 22.28
C PHE A 303 -4.01 -2.90 21.51
N LEU A 304 -5.08 -3.26 22.22
CA LEU A 304 -6.32 -3.69 21.57
C LEU A 304 -6.94 -2.60 20.70
N LEU A 305 -6.81 -1.32 21.09
CA LEU A 305 -7.20 -0.19 20.25
C LEU A 305 -6.33 -0.08 18.99
N CYS A 306 -5.03 -0.35 19.06
CA CYS A 306 -4.17 -0.39 17.88
C CYS A 306 -4.58 -1.52 16.90
N VAL A 307 -4.96 -2.69 17.45
CA VAL A 307 -5.52 -3.79 16.65
C VAL A 307 -6.87 -3.38 16.01
N LEU A 308 -7.76 -2.75 16.77
CA LEU A 308 -9.06 -2.25 16.27
C LEU A 308 -8.86 -1.18 15.19
N PHE A 309 -7.98 -0.21 15.42
CA PHE A 309 -7.63 0.84 14.46
C PHE A 309 -7.21 0.25 13.13
N SER A 310 -6.34 -0.75 13.16
CA SER A 310 -5.83 -1.45 11.98
C SER A 310 -6.92 -2.27 11.30
N ALA A 311 -7.65 -3.08 12.07
CA ALA A 311 -8.71 -3.95 11.54
C ALA A 311 -9.80 -3.14 10.84
N VAL A 312 -10.28 -2.06 11.47
CA VAL A 312 -11.31 -1.20 10.87
C VAL A 312 -10.73 -0.40 9.70
N GLY A 313 -9.48 0.09 9.84
CA GLY A 313 -8.78 0.81 8.78
C GLY A 313 -8.68 0.02 7.48
N GLY A 314 -8.52 -1.30 7.56
CA GLY A 314 -8.47 -2.18 6.38
C GLY A 314 -9.72 -2.15 5.49
N LEU A 315 -10.87 -1.70 5.99
CA LEU A 315 -12.06 -1.51 5.16
C LEU A 315 -11.84 -0.49 4.03
N ILE A 316 -10.98 0.51 4.24
CA ILE A 316 -10.79 1.62 3.30
C ILE A 316 -10.02 1.19 2.04
N PRO A 317 -8.81 0.59 2.09
CA PRO A 317 -8.05 0.24 0.89
C PRO A 317 -8.81 -0.67 -0.07
N ALA A 318 -9.43 -1.72 0.46
CA ALA A 318 -10.22 -2.65 -0.35
C ALA A 318 -11.40 -1.95 -1.05
N THR A 319 -12.10 -1.09 -0.33
CA THR A 319 -13.22 -0.30 -0.86
C THR A 319 -12.74 0.66 -1.95
N LEU A 320 -11.63 1.37 -1.75
CA LEU A 320 -11.11 2.35 -2.70
C LEU A 320 -10.61 1.68 -3.99
N LEU A 321 -9.81 0.62 -3.86
CA LEU A 321 -9.24 -0.08 -5.00
C LEU A 321 -10.34 -0.79 -5.82
N GLY A 322 -11.32 -1.41 -5.16
CA GLY A 322 -12.49 -1.97 -5.82
C GLY A 322 -13.39 -0.92 -6.49
N SER A 323 -13.31 0.35 -6.07
CA SER A 323 -14.07 1.47 -6.66
C SER A 323 -13.37 2.12 -7.85
N ALA A 324 -12.05 2.06 -7.93
CA ALA A 324 -11.28 2.78 -8.95
C ALA A 324 -11.73 2.47 -10.40
N PRO A 325 -12.00 1.21 -10.79
CA PRO A 325 -12.53 0.90 -12.11
C PRO A 325 -13.93 1.45 -12.37
N LEU A 326 -14.74 1.66 -11.32
CA LEU A 326 -16.13 2.10 -11.44
C LEU A 326 -16.26 3.60 -11.67
N VAL A 327 -15.26 4.38 -11.21
CA VAL A 327 -15.26 5.85 -11.34
C VAL A 327 -14.34 6.36 -12.44
N ALA A 328 -13.66 5.48 -13.16
CA ALA A 328 -12.82 5.86 -14.29
C ALA A 328 -13.65 6.60 -15.33
N PRO A 329 -13.21 7.78 -15.84
CA PRO A 329 -13.99 8.59 -16.79
C PRO A 329 -14.35 7.83 -18.07
N ARG A 330 -13.51 6.90 -18.47
CA ARG A 330 -13.71 5.97 -19.59
C ARG A 330 -12.91 4.68 -19.33
N PRO A 331 -13.29 3.53 -19.89
CA PRO A 331 -12.65 2.24 -19.64
C PRO A 331 -11.12 2.26 -19.91
N ALA A 332 -10.68 3.02 -20.92
CA ALA A 332 -9.26 3.19 -21.25
C ALA A 332 -8.44 3.85 -20.12
N LEU A 333 -9.07 4.67 -19.26
CA LEU A 333 -8.42 5.38 -18.16
C LEU A 333 -8.49 4.65 -16.82
N THR A 334 -8.96 3.40 -16.80
CA THR A 334 -9.01 2.62 -15.55
C THR A 334 -7.65 2.47 -14.90
N ALA A 335 -6.60 2.16 -15.68
CA ALA A 335 -5.26 2.01 -15.16
C ALA A 335 -4.68 3.35 -14.66
N ALA A 336 -4.97 4.47 -15.33
CA ALA A 336 -4.59 5.81 -14.90
C ALA A 336 -5.31 6.19 -13.59
N SER A 337 -6.60 5.85 -13.46
CA SER A 337 -7.38 6.06 -12.24
C SER A 337 -6.83 5.26 -11.06
N VAL A 338 -6.47 3.99 -11.27
CA VAL A 338 -5.78 3.19 -10.26
C VAL A 338 -4.43 3.81 -9.90
N GLY A 339 -3.67 4.27 -10.90
CA GLY A 339 -2.40 4.97 -10.70
C GLY A 339 -2.54 6.20 -9.82
N LEU A 340 -3.56 7.04 -10.05
CA LEU A 340 -3.86 8.21 -9.23
C LEU A 340 -4.23 7.82 -7.79
N VAL A 341 -5.05 6.78 -7.62
CA VAL A 341 -5.43 6.27 -6.29
C VAL A 341 -4.18 5.78 -5.53
N MET A 342 -3.27 5.08 -6.22
CA MET A 342 -2.00 4.63 -5.62
C MET A 342 -1.04 5.80 -5.33
N GLN A 343 -1.04 6.87 -6.15
CA GLN A 343 -0.32 8.11 -5.80
C GLN A 343 -0.81 8.70 -4.49
N GLY A 344 -2.12 8.74 -4.28
CA GLY A 344 -2.72 9.17 -3.02
C GLY A 344 -2.21 8.34 -1.84
N SER A 345 -2.19 7.02 -1.96
CA SER A 345 -1.63 6.13 -0.93
C SER A 345 -0.17 6.46 -0.60
N ASN A 346 0.68 6.58 -1.64
CA ASN A 346 2.10 6.89 -1.44
C ASN A 346 2.31 8.28 -0.81
N LEU A 347 1.49 9.27 -1.19
CA LEU A 347 1.54 10.61 -0.60
C LEU A 347 1.23 10.58 0.89
N GLY A 348 0.20 9.83 1.30
CA GLY A 348 -0.15 9.66 2.71
C GLY A 348 0.95 8.95 3.51
N GLN A 349 1.63 7.96 2.90
CA GLN A 349 2.77 7.26 3.50
C GLN A 349 3.96 8.19 3.79
N VAL A 350 4.16 9.22 2.97
CA VAL A 350 5.21 10.24 3.19
C VAL A 350 4.76 11.28 4.21
N ILE A 351 3.57 11.85 4.02
CA ILE A 351 3.08 12.97 4.84
C ILE A 351 2.79 12.51 6.28
N GLY A 352 2.23 11.30 6.46
CA GLY A 352 1.81 10.82 7.78
C GLY A 352 2.95 10.83 8.81
N PRO A 353 4.02 10.04 8.61
CA PRO A 353 5.14 9.99 9.54
C PRO A 353 5.84 11.34 9.72
N VAL A 354 6.04 12.10 8.64
CA VAL A 354 6.72 13.40 8.69
C VAL A 354 5.93 14.40 9.53
N THR A 355 4.62 14.51 9.29
CA THR A 355 3.77 15.45 10.01
C THR A 355 3.62 15.05 11.48
N VAL A 356 3.33 13.77 11.71
CA VAL A 356 3.07 13.27 13.07
C VAL A 356 4.36 13.22 13.89
N GLY A 357 5.49 12.79 13.30
CA GLY A 357 6.78 12.84 13.97
C GLY A 357 7.15 14.25 14.39
N GLY A 358 7.05 15.24 13.48
CA GLY A 358 7.33 16.64 13.81
C GLY A 358 6.39 17.23 14.86
N VAL A 359 5.14 16.76 14.94
CA VAL A 359 4.19 17.17 15.99
C VAL A 359 4.53 16.50 17.32
N ILE A 360 4.89 15.23 17.33
CA ILE A 360 5.30 14.51 18.55
C ILE A 360 6.54 15.16 19.17
N ASP A 361 7.55 15.45 18.33
CA ASP A 361 8.81 16.06 18.78
C ASP A 361 8.61 17.44 19.45
N ARG A 362 7.62 18.23 18.96
CA ARG A 362 7.38 19.59 19.46
C ARG A 362 6.34 19.67 20.58
N TYR A 363 5.32 18.82 20.54
CA TYR A 363 4.12 18.96 21.35
C TYR A 363 3.76 17.69 22.12
N GLY A 364 4.56 16.61 21.95
CA GLY A 364 4.32 15.32 22.59
C GLY A 364 3.26 14.45 21.89
N TRP A 365 3.14 13.22 22.36
CA TRP A 365 2.27 12.19 21.79
C TRP A 365 0.80 12.61 21.66
N GLY A 366 0.25 13.29 22.69
CA GLY A 366 -1.15 13.72 22.69
C GLY A 366 -1.53 14.59 21.49
N ALA A 367 -0.63 15.44 21.03
CA ALA A 367 -0.87 16.33 19.89
C ALA A 367 -1.01 15.58 18.56
N ALA A 368 -0.38 14.42 18.42
CA ALA A 368 -0.49 13.56 17.23
C ALA A 368 -1.95 13.14 16.97
N SER A 369 -2.75 12.99 18.01
CA SER A 369 -4.18 12.63 17.89
C SER A 369 -4.97 13.64 17.05
N TYR A 370 -4.66 14.92 17.15
CA TYR A 370 -5.38 15.98 16.41
C TYR A 370 -5.09 15.92 14.91
N VAL A 371 -3.87 15.54 14.52
CA VAL A 371 -3.52 15.35 13.11
C VAL A 371 -4.33 14.19 12.51
N VAL A 372 -4.38 13.06 13.23
CA VAL A 372 -5.16 11.90 12.80
C VAL A 372 -6.65 12.19 12.80
N LEU A 373 -7.15 12.91 13.79
CA LEU A 373 -8.56 13.34 13.85
C LEU A 373 -8.92 14.25 12.67
N ALA A 374 -8.08 15.23 12.36
CA ALA A 374 -8.30 16.11 11.20
C ALA A 374 -8.34 15.31 9.88
N ALA A 375 -7.46 14.33 9.72
CA ALA A 375 -7.48 13.42 8.57
C ALA A 375 -8.77 12.57 8.54
N ALA A 376 -9.23 12.09 9.69
CA ALA A 376 -10.50 11.33 9.81
C ALA A 376 -11.70 12.18 9.40
N VAL A 377 -11.78 13.43 9.89
CA VAL A 377 -12.84 14.39 9.49
C VAL A 377 -12.78 14.65 7.98
N GLY A 378 -11.59 14.85 7.42
CA GLY A 378 -11.41 14.95 5.97
C GLY A 378 -11.93 13.71 5.23
N GLY A 379 -11.68 12.51 5.76
CA GLY A 379 -12.20 11.25 5.24
C GLY A 379 -13.73 11.19 5.24
N LEU A 380 -14.38 11.70 6.29
CA LEU A 380 -15.85 11.81 6.37
C LEU A 380 -16.40 12.77 5.30
N VAL A 381 -15.77 13.92 5.11
CA VAL A 381 -16.16 14.91 4.08
C VAL A 381 -16.03 14.29 2.68
N ILE A 382 -14.92 13.60 2.41
CA ILE A 382 -14.72 12.92 1.12
C ILE A 382 -15.74 11.81 0.92
N ALA A 383 -16.04 11.01 1.95
CA ALA A 383 -17.08 9.97 1.87
C ALA A 383 -18.46 10.55 1.55
N ALA A 384 -18.80 11.73 2.08
CA ALA A 384 -20.00 12.46 1.73
C ALA A 384 -19.97 12.96 0.26
N GLY A 385 -18.80 13.40 -0.22
CA GLY A 385 -18.59 13.77 -1.63
C GLY A 385 -18.77 12.58 -2.58
N LEU A 386 -18.26 11.42 -2.23
CA LEU A 386 -18.40 10.18 -3.02
C LEU A 386 -19.85 9.76 -3.21
N ARG A 387 -20.76 10.05 -2.27
CA ARG A 387 -22.22 9.80 -2.44
C ARG A 387 -22.83 10.58 -3.60
N LYS A 388 -22.25 11.73 -3.96
CA LYS A 388 -22.74 12.60 -5.04
C LYS A 388 -22.19 12.20 -6.42
N VAL A 389 -21.16 11.36 -6.47
CA VAL A 389 -20.59 10.88 -7.72
C VAL A 389 -21.59 9.94 -8.39
N ARG A 390 -22.03 10.30 -9.62
CA ARG A 390 -23.06 9.57 -10.39
C ARG A 390 -22.70 8.14 -10.80
N ALA A 391 -21.47 7.69 -10.59
CA ALA A 391 -21.07 6.30 -10.78
C ALA A 391 -21.82 5.43 -9.79
N ALA A 392 -23.01 5.09 -10.20
CA ALA A 392 -24.02 4.23 -9.62
C ALA A 392 -23.52 3.39 -8.43
N ARG A 393 -23.90 3.73 -7.20
CA ARG A 393 -23.76 2.86 -6.02
C ARG A 393 -22.39 2.87 -5.32
N LEU A 394 -21.63 3.98 -5.35
CA LEU A 394 -20.53 4.24 -4.41
C LEU A 394 -20.99 4.39 -2.97
#